data_338860031ac01b20bfbde98e63eced07
#
_entry.id   338860031ac01b20bfbde98e63eced07
#
_cell.length_a   1.000
_cell.length_b   1.000
_cell.length_c   1.000
_cell.angle_alpha   90.00
_cell.angle_beta   90.00
_cell.angle_gamma   90.00
#
_symmetry.space_group_name_H-M   'P 1'
#
loop_
_entity.id
_entity.type
_entity.pdbx_description
1 polymer ?
#
loop_
_entity_poly.entity_id
_entity_poly.type
_entity_poly.pdbx_seq_one_letter_code
_entity_poly.pdbx_strand_id
1 'polypeptide(L)'
;FEPEMVNPDSDVARNHPDWILSPTAGRLPLQGRTQQVLDLTNPDAFDYIYGCMDQLVGELGIDYIKWDHNKLVTEPGSRRSGRPAVHAQTLAIYNIFKGLKTAHPGLEIESCSSGGGRVDLGILEHADRIWVSDCVDPVERADIQRYTSLLVPPAMMGEHVGATPAHST
;
A
#
# COMPACT_ATOMS: atom_id res chain seq x y z
N PHE A 1 -2.28 -8.06 2.68
CA PHE A 1 -3.28 -7.08 3.18
C PHE A 1 -3.34 -5.87 2.27
N GLU A 2 -4.53 -5.23 2.17
CA GLU A 2 -4.77 -3.98 1.44
C GLU A 2 -5.36 -2.91 2.39
N PRO A 3 -4.66 -2.49 3.45
CA PRO A 3 -5.26 -1.68 4.51
C PRO A 3 -5.59 -0.24 4.11
N GLU A 4 -5.02 0.25 3.03
CA GLU A 4 -5.30 1.59 2.49
C GLU A 4 -6.55 1.63 1.62
N MET A 5 -7.09 0.46 1.29
CA MET A 5 -8.24 0.34 0.40
C MET A 5 -9.50 0.11 1.20
N VAL A 6 -10.59 0.67 0.71
CA VAL A 6 -11.90 0.48 1.29
C VAL A 6 -12.92 0.13 0.22
N ASN A 7 -13.67 -0.93 0.44
CA ASN A 7 -14.80 -1.25 -0.42
C ASN A 7 -15.97 -0.31 -0.09
N PRO A 8 -16.62 0.32 -1.07
CA PRO A 8 -17.77 1.20 -0.84
C PRO A 8 -18.92 0.53 -0.07
N ASP A 9 -19.02 -0.78 -0.16
CA ASP A 9 -20.03 -1.59 0.54
C ASP A 9 -19.56 -2.14 1.89
N SER A 10 -18.46 -1.63 2.43
CA SER A 10 -17.98 -1.99 3.77
C SER A 10 -18.63 -1.16 4.86
N ASP A 11 -18.59 -1.66 6.10
CA ASP A 11 -19.04 -0.92 7.27
C ASP A 11 -18.24 0.38 7.48
N VAL A 12 -16.95 0.35 7.21
CA VAL A 12 -16.08 1.54 7.28
C VAL A 12 -16.58 2.62 6.31
N ALA A 13 -16.84 2.27 5.05
CA ALA A 13 -17.29 3.25 4.07
C ALA A 13 -18.69 3.78 4.38
N ARG A 14 -19.60 2.94 4.91
CA ARG A 14 -20.95 3.35 5.28
C ARG A 14 -20.98 4.25 6.51
N ASN A 15 -20.19 3.91 7.53
CA ASN A 15 -20.20 4.62 8.80
C ASN A 15 -19.30 5.86 8.80
N HIS A 16 -18.25 5.86 7.98
CA HIS A 16 -17.23 6.90 7.90
C HIS A 16 -16.96 7.35 6.45
N PRO A 17 -17.96 7.88 5.74
CA PRO A 17 -17.79 8.34 4.36
C PRO A 17 -16.81 9.53 4.23
N ASP A 18 -16.54 10.22 5.32
CA ASP A 18 -15.55 11.29 5.45
C ASP A 18 -14.11 10.78 5.54
N TRP A 19 -13.91 9.49 5.77
CA TRP A 19 -12.59 8.85 5.75
C TRP A 19 -12.11 8.47 4.34
N ILE A 20 -12.90 8.72 3.32
CA ILE A 20 -12.55 8.42 1.93
C ILE A 20 -11.87 9.62 1.29
N LEU A 21 -10.69 9.42 0.68
CA LEU A 21 -10.03 10.46 -0.11
C LEU A 21 -10.96 10.93 -1.23
N SER A 22 -11.30 12.21 -1.21
CA SER A 22 -12.13 12.86 -2.24
C SER A 22 -12.00 14.37 -2.14
N PRO A 23 -11.79 15.09 -3.25
CA PRO A 23 -11.60 16.54 -3.23
C PRO A 23 -12.89 17.32 -2.95
N THR A 24 -14.05 16.72 -3.16
CA THR A 24 -15.33 17.42 -3.07
C THR A 24 -16.37 16.66 -2.28
N ALA A 25 -17.09 17.37 -1.42
CA ALA A 25 -18.29 16.84 -0.79
C ALA A 25 -19.40 16.61 -1.85
N GLY A 26 -20.21 15.57 -1.66
CA GLY A 26 -21.38 15.28 -2.48
C GLY A 26 -21.12 14.48 -3.76
N ARG A 27 -19.87 14.23 -4.13
CA ARG A 27 -19.49 13.30 -5.21
C ARG A 27 -18.79 12.07 -4.63
N LEU A 28 -19.21 10.90 -5.06
CA LEU A 28 -18.48 9.68 -4.73
C LEU A 28 -17.14 9.66 -5.46
N PRO A 29 -16.05 9.25 -4.80
CA PRO A 29 -14.75 9.09 -5.44
C PRO A 29 -14.80 8.05 -6.55
N LEU A 30 -13.94 8.20 -7.54
CA LEU A 30 -13.77 7.19 -8.58
C LEU A 30 -13.30 5.88 -7.95
N GLN A 31 -13.95 4.79 -8.32
CA GLN A 31 -13.56 3.45 -7.91
C GLN A 31 -12.53 2.86 -8.87
N GLY A 32 -11.66 2.02 -8.36
CA GLY A 32 -10.83 1.12 -9.13
C GLY A 32 -10.82 -0.23 -8.44
N ARG A 33 -11.04 -1.32 -9.19
CA ARG A 33 -11.19 -2.68 -8.62
C ARG A 33 -12.29 -2.77 -7.55
N THR A 34 -13.37 -2.01 -7.70
CA THR A 34 -14.45 -1.85 -6.70
C THR A 34 -13.99 -1.27 -5.35
N GLN A 35 -12.86 -0.58 -5.33
CA GLN A 35 -12.25 -0.01 -4.13
C GLN A 35 -12.12 1.51 -4.24
N GLN A 36 -12.07 2.15 -3.07
CA GLN A 36 -11.72 3.55 -2.84
C GLN A 36 -10.50 3.61 -1.93
N VAL A 37 -9.90 4.77 -1.77
CA VAL A 37 -8.72 4.97 -0.91
C VAL A 37 -9.12 5.65 0.38
N LEU A 38 -8.68 5.10 1.52
CA LEU A 38 -8.83 5.74 2.82
C LEU A 38 -7.95 6.99 2.93
N ASP A 39 -8.48 8.03 3.54
CA ASP A 39 -7.74 9.23 3.90
C ASP A 39 -6.97 9.01 5.21
N LEU A 40 -5.77 8.48 5.11
CA LEU A 40 -4.90 8.27 6.28
C LEU A 40 -4.28 9.58 6.80
N THR A 41 -4.58 10.72 6.19
CA THR A 41 -4.30 12.04 6.77
C THR A 41 -5.35 12.43 7.81
N ASN A 42 -6.47 11.72 7.84
CA ASN A 42 -7.45 11.77 8.91
C ASN A 42 -6.97 10.89 10.08
N PRO A 43 -6.68 11.46 11.26
CA PRO A 43 -6.15 10.71 12.39
C PRO A 43 -7.07 9.56 12.83
N ASP A 44 -8.39 9.73 12.75
CA ASP A 44 -9.33 8.69 13.18
C ASP A 44 -9.25 7.47 12.25
N ALA A 45 -9.10 7.68 10.93
CA ALA A 45 -8.89 6.61 9.95
C ALA A 45 -7.51 5.96 10.12
N PHE A 46 -6.49 6.77 10.38
CA PHE A 46 -5.13 6.28 10.65
C PHE A 46 -5.10 5.38 11.89
N ASP A 47 -5.64 5.86 13.00
CA ASP A 47 -5.64 5.13 14.28
C ASP A 47 -6.45 3.82 14.17
N TYR A 48 -7.56 3.85 13.44
CA TYR A 48 -8.35 2.65 13.18
C TYR A 48 -7.56 1.59 12.42
N ILE A 49 -6.93 1.94 11.29
CA ILE A 49 -6.16 0.99 10.48
C ILE A 49 -4.92 0.52 11.23
N TYR A 50 -4.20 1.43 11.89
CA TYR A 50 -3.04 1.07 12.69
C TYR A 50 -3.43 0.09 13.78
N GLY A 51 -4.49 0.36 14.54
CA GLY A 51 -4.97 -0.51 15.62
C GLY A 51 -5.40 -1.89 15.11
N CYS A 52 -6.12 -1.97 13.98
CA CYS A 52 -6.49 -3.25 13.37
C CYS A 52 -5.25 -4.07 12.96
N MET A 53 -4.25 -3.44 12.36
CA MET A 53 -3.04 -4.14 11.94
C MET A 53 -2.17 -4.56 13.11
N ASP A 54 -2.01 -3.69 14.12
CA ASP A 54 -1.27 -3.99 15.36
C ASP A 54 -1.88 -5.18 16.10
N GLN A 55 -3.21 -5.17 16.24
CA GLN A 55 -3.94 -6.29 16.85
C GLN A 55 -3.74 -7.60 16.08
N LEU A 56 -3.93 -7.59 14.75
CA LEU A 56 -3.78 -8.78 13.93
C LEU A 56 -2.37 -9.37 14.00
N VAL A 57 -1.34 -8.51 13.93
CA VAL A 57 0.05 -8.94 14.02
C VAL A 57 0.32 -9.58 15.38
N GLY A 58 -0.12 -8.94 16.47
CA GLY A 58 0.11 -9.44 17.83
C GLY A 58 -0.66 -10.72 18.13
N GLU A 59 -1.96 -10.78 17.78
CA GLU A 59 -2.80 -11.94 18.10
C GLU A 59 -2.45 -13.18 17.29
N LEU A 60 -2.08 -13.02 16.02
CA LEU A 60 -1.80 -14.13 15.11
C LEU A 60 -0.31 -14.47 15.02
N GLY A 61 0.58 -13.68 15.64
CA GLY A 61 2.01 -13.88 15.56
C GLY A 61 2.53 -13.78 14.13
N ILE A 62 2.12 -12.73 13.42
CA ILE A 62 2.50 -12.53 12.01
C ILE A 62 3.93 -12.01 11.93
N ASP A 63 4.80 -12.73 11.21
CA ASP A 63 6.21 -12.34 11.01
C ASP A 63 6.44 -11.60 9.69
N TYR A 64 5.51 -11.71 8.73
CA TYR A 64 5.66 -11.12 7.40
C TYR A 64 4.34 -10.59 6.84
N ILE A 65 4.36 -9.37 6.34
CA ILE A 65 3.23 -8.73 5.67
C ILE A 65 3.63 -8.31 4.26
N LYS A 66 2.88 -8.77 3.24
CA LYS A 66 2.82 -8.10 1.97
C LYS A 66 1.72 -7.05 2.05
N TRP A 67 2.13 -5.79 2.07
CA TRP A 67 1.25 -4.62 2.15
C TRP A 67 0.99 -4.09 0.75
N ASP A 68 -0.23 -4.24 0.27
CA ASP A 68 -0.60 -3.90 -1.09
C ASP A 68 -1.50 -2.67 -1.18
N HIS A 69 -1.37 -1.93 -2.28
CA HIS A 69 -2.17 -0.75 -2.61
C HIS A 69 -2.57 -0.80 -4.09
N ASN A 70 -3.75 -1.32 -4.37
CA ASN A 70 -4.19 -1.68 -5.71
C ASN A 70 -5.13 -0.66 -6.38
N LYS A 71 -5.32 0.51 -5.80
CA LYS A 71 -6.13 1.58 -6.35
C LYS A 71 -5.31 2.87 -6.44
N LEU A 72 -5.14 3.38 -7.63
CA LEU A 72 -4.48 4.68 -7.83
C LEU A 72 -5.20 5.80 -7.06
N VAL A 73 -4.42 6.69 -6.47
CA VAL A 73 -4.91 7.92 -5.85
C VAL A 73 -5.26 8.93 -6.95
N THR A 74 -6.41 8.74 -7.57
CA THR A 74 -6.87 9.58 -8.69
C THR A 74 -7.52 10.89 -8.23
N GLU A 75 -7.98 10.95 -7.00
CA GLU A 75 -8.65 12.11 -6.42
C GLU A 75 -8.02 12.43 -5.04
N PRO A 76 -6.84 13.05 -5.02
CA PRO A 76 -5.99 13.15 -3.85
C PRO A 76 -6.37 14.29 -2.89
N GLY A 77 -7.65 14.53 -2.69
CA GLY A 77 -8.16 15.54 -1.76
C GLY A 77 -8.59 14.92 -0.42
N SER A 78 -8.22 15.56 0.69
CA SER A 78 -8.78 15.26 1.99
C SER A 78 -10.00 16.13 2.27
N ARG A 79 -11.15 15.53 2.53
CA ARG A 79 -12.38 16.26 2.90
C ARG A 79 -12.20 17.01 4.21
N ARG A 80 -11.43 16.45 5.12
CA ARG A 80 -11.18 17.05 6.44
C ARG A 80 -10.37 18.34 6.34
N SER A 81 -9.30 18.35 5.55
CA SER A 81 -8.43 19.52 5.42
C SER A 81 -8.82 20.47 4.29
N GLY A 82 -9.59 19.99 3.31
CA GLY A 82 -9.88 20.70 2.06
C GLY A 82 -8.65 20.91 1.17
N ARG A 83 -7.57 20.13 1.37
CA ARG A 83 -6.28 20.30 0.70
C ARG A 83 -5.87 19.04 -0.05
N PRO A 84 -4.95 19.15 -1.04
CA PRO A 84 -4.30 17.98 -1.63
C PRO A 84 -3.57 17.16 -0.56
N ALA A 85 -3.71 15.84 -0.63
CA ALA A 85 -3.29 14.94 0.45
C ALA A 85 -2.22 13.92 0.04
N VAL A 86 -1.76 13.87 -1.22
CA VAL A 86 -0.84 12.80 -1.70
C VAL A 86 0.40 12.66 -0.83
N HIS A 87 1.12 13.76 -0.60
CA HIS A 87 2.33 13.73 0.21
C HIS A 87 2.05 13.31 1.66
N ALA A 88 1.02 13.89 2.27
CA ALA A 88 0.64 13.55 3.65
C ALA A 88 0.17 12.08 3.76
N GLN A 89 -0.55 11.56 2.75
CA GLN A 89 -0.94 10.16 2.66
C GLN A 89 0.29 9.25 2.62
N THR A 90 1.30 9.58 1.80
CA THR A 90 2.55 8.83 1.74
C THR A 90 3.27 8.79 3.07
N LEU A 91 3.39 9.94 3.74
CA LEU A 91 4.00 10.01 5.08
C LEU A 91 3.21 9.23 6.13
N ALA A 92 1.88 9.19 6.02
CA ALA A 92 1.05 8.38 6.91
C ALA A 92 1.37 6.88 6.80
N ILE A 93 1.58 6.38 5.58
CA ILE A 93 2.00 4.98 5.37
C ILE A 93 3.38 4.70 5.98
N TYR A 94 4.35 5.59 5.78
CA TYR A 94 5.67 5.42 6.41
C TYR A 94 5.56 5.36 7.94
N ASN A 95 4.69 6.18 8.52
CA ASN A 95 4.45 6.17 9.97
C ASN A 95 3.77 4.87 10.44
N ILE A 96 2.83 4.31 9.67
CA ILE A 96 2.23 3.01 9.99
C ILE A 96 3.30 1.90 9.97
N PHE A 97 4.11 1.82 8.91
CA PHE A 97 5.19 0.82 8.83
C PHE A 97 6.17 0.94 10.00
N LYS A 98 6.64 2.16 10.26
CA LYS A 98 7.52 2.45 11.39
C LYS A 98 6.89 2.05 12.73
N GLY A 99 5.62 2.40 12.93
CA GLY A 99 4.89 2.07 14.15
C GLY A 99 4.76 0.57 14.37
N LEU A 100 4.30 -0.17 13.34
CA LEU A 100 4.16 -1.63 13.40
C LEU A 100 5.49 -2.33 13.65
N LYS A 101 6.56 -1.95 12.97
CA LYS A 101 7.90 -2.52 13.19
C LYS A 101 8.48 -2.15 14.56
N THR A 102 8.08 -1.02 15.14
CA THR A 102 8.47 -0.64 16.51
C THR A 102 7.73 -1.48 17.54
N ALA A 103 6.43 -1.71 17.35
CA ALA A 103 5.61 -2.54 18.22
C ALA A 103 5.94 -4.04 18.10
N HIS A 104 6.32 -4.48 16.89
CA HIS A 104 6.64 -5.87 16.56
C HIS A 104 8.03 -5.97 15.90
N PRO A 105 9.14 -5.97 16.67
CA PRO A 105 10.50 -5.88 16.12
C PRO A 105 10.92 -7.00 15.17
N GLY A 106 10.21 -8.14 15.18
CA GLY A 106 10.44 -9.27 14.26
C GLY A 106 9.65 -9.17 12.94
N LEU A 107 8.77 -8.19 12.80
CA LEU A 107 7.91 -8.05 11.63
C LEU A 107 8.68 -7.55 10.41
N GLU A 108 8.61 -8.30 9.31
CA GLU A 108 9.05 -7.85 7.99
C GLU A 108 7.86 -7.34 7.16
N ILE A 109 8.05 -6.22 6.46
CA ILE A 109 7.02 -5.64 5.59
C ILE A 109 7.56 -5.53 4.15
N GLU A 110 6.85 -6.16 3.21
CA GLU A 110 7.04 -5.98 1.78
C GLU A 110 6.04 -4.94 1.26
N SER A 111 6.55 -3.85 0.68
CA SER A 111 5.72 -2.84 0.05
C SER A 111 5.34 -3.24 -1.36
N CYS A 112 4.06 -3.36 -1.63
CA CYS A 112 3.48 -3.57 -2.95
C CYS A 112 2.47 -2.45 -3.25
N SER A 113 2.41 -2.03 -4.50
CA SER A 113 1.38 -1.11 -4.98
C SER A 113 1.10 -1.43 -6.44
N SER A 114 0.23 -2.41 -6.69
CA SER A 114 0.02 -2.98 -8.03
C SER A 114 1.37 -3.30 -8.72
N GLY A 115 2.22 -4.05 -8.04
CA GLY A 115 3.63 -4.18 -8.39
C GLY A 115 4.48 -3.03 -7.86
N GLY A 116 5.29 -2.43 -8.72
CA GLY A 116 6.28 -1.40 -8.37
C GLY A 116 5.76 0.03 -8.25
N GLY A 117 4.47 0.25 -8.08
CA GLY A 117 3.88 1.60 -8.05
C GLY A 117 4.30 2.47 -6.87
N ARG A 118 4.91 1.88 -5.82
CA ARG A 118 5.43 2.59 -4.65
C ARG A 118 6.92 2.28 -4.47
N VAL A 119 7.71 2.44 -5.50
CA VAL A 119 9.17 2.31 -5.40
C VAL A 119 9.78 3.70 -5.31
N ASP A 120 10.04 4.16 -4.09
CA ASP A 120 10.72 5.40 -3.80
C ASP A 120 11.74 5.23 -2.66
N LEU A 121 12.66 6.19 -2.51
CA LEU A 121 13.71 6.10 -1.50
C LEU A 121 13.17 6.20 -0.07
N GLY A 122 12.03 6.87 0.13
CA GLY A 122 11.43 6.98 1.45
C GLY A 122 10.86 5.67 1.96
N ILE A 123 10.18 4.89 1.10
CA ILE A 123 9.66 3.59 1.52
C ILE A 123 10.78 2.60 1.89
N LEU A 124 11.97 2.73 1.27
CA LEU A 124 13.12 1.88 1.57
C LEU A 124 13.63 2.04 3.02
N GLU A 125 13.32 3.15 3.68
CA GLU A 125 13.65 3.35 5.09
C GLU A 125 12.73 2.58 6.04
N HIS A 126 11.57 2.13 5.55
CA HIS A 126 10.51 1.55 6.38
C HIS A 126 10.14 0.12 6.00
N ALA A 127 10.25 -0.25 4.72
CA ALA A 127 9.99 -1.59 4.23
C ALA A 127 11.26 -2.43 4.18
N ASP A 128 11.13 -3.74 4.40
CA ASP A 128 12.24 -4.69 4.28
C ASP A 128 12.43 -5.14 2.84
N ARG A 129 11.33 -5.16 2.08
CA ARG A 129 11.30 -5.53 0.66
C ARG A 129 10.32 -4.68 -0.11
N ILE A 130 10.55 -4.61 -1.41
CA ILE A 130 9.68 -4.00 -2.40
C ILE A 130 9.26 -5.06 -3.40
N TRP A 131 7.97 -5.14 -3.67
CA TRP A 131 7.45 -5.91 -4.79
C TRP A 131 7.66 -5.14 -6.08
N VAL A 132 8.59 -5.60 -6.91
CA VAL A 132 9.08 -4.83 -8.07
C VAL A 132 8.06 -4.75 -9.19
N SER A 133 7.35 -5.85 -9.46
CA SER A 133 6.38 -5.94 -10.54
C SER A 133 5.50 -7.18 -10.43
N ASP A 134 4.25 -7.08 -10.87
CA ASP A 134 3.34 -8.23 -11.01
C ASP A 134 3.56 -9.00 -12.33
N CYS A 135 4.47 -8.54 -13.19
CA CYS A 135 4.83 -9.27 -14.40
C CYS A 135 5.48 -10.61 -14.04
N VAL A 136 4.95 -11.69 -14.60
CA VAL A 136 5.44 -13.06 -14.36
C VAL A 136 6.23 -13.61 -15.55
N ASP A 137 6.31 -12.88 -16.67
CA ASP A 137 7.09 -13.28 -17.82
C ASP A 137 8.59 -13.25 -17.48
N PRO A 138 9.32 -14.38 -17.62
CA PRO A 138 10.71 -14.47 -17.20
C PRO A 138 11.65 -13.59 -18.01
N VAL A 139 11.33 -13.32 -19.28
CA VAL A 139 12.15 -12.48 -20.17
C VAL A 139 12.00 -11.02 -19.76
N GLU A 140 10.77 -10.54 -19.62
CA GLU A 140 10.50 -9.18 -19.13
C GLU A 140 11.01 -8.96 -17.70
N ARG A 141 10.87 -9.96 -16.83
CA ARG A 141 11.38 -9.90 -15.45
C ARG A 141 12.89 -9.68 -15.41
N ALA A 142 13.66 -10.27 -16.30
CA ALA A 142 15.11 -10.05 -16.32
C ALA A 142 15.46 -8.56 -16.51
N ASP A 143 14.77 -7.87 -17.40
CA ASP A 143 14.97 -6.44 -17.62
C ASP A 143 14.41 -5.60 -16.47
N ILE A 144 13.22 -5.92 -15.98
CA ILE A 144 12.62 -5.24 -14.83
C ILE A 144 13.57 -5.29 -13.62
N GLN A 145 14.09 -6.45 -13.27
CA GLN A 145 15.02 -6.63 -12.17
C GLN A 145 16.32 -5.86 -12.38
N ARG A 146 16.89 -5.98 -13.59
CA ARG A 146 18.12 -5.29 -13.96
C ARG A 146 18.01 -3.78 -13.80
N TYR A 147 16.93 -3.18 -14.32
CA TYR A 147 16.77 -1.72 -14.25
C TYR A 147 16.34 -1.24 -12.87
N THR A 148 15.54 -2.00 -12.16
CA THR A 148 15.20 -1.66 -10.77
C THR A 148 16.43 -1.69 -9.87
N SER A 149 17.37 -2.60 -10.10
CA SER A 149 18.59 -2.69 -9.30
C SER A 149 19.53 -1.47 -9.43
N LEU A 150 19.29 -0.58 -10.38
CA LEU A 150 19.99 0.72 -10.45
C LEU A 150 19.54 1.68 -9.34
N LEU A 151 18.35 1.49 -8.78
CA LEU A 151 17.77 2.32 -7.73
C LEU A 151 17.64 1.59 -6.39
N VAL A 152 17.28 0.32 -6.42
CA VAL A 152 16.95 -0.50 -5.27
C VAL A 152 17.99 -1.61 -5.10
N PRO A 153 18.59 -1.77 -3.89
CA PRO A 153 19.48 -2.91 -3.62
C PRO A 153 18.78 -4.25 -3.91
N PRO A 154 19.43 -5.19 -4.61
CA PRO A 154 18.82 -6.49 -4.94
C PRO A 154 18.31 -7.26 -3.71
N ALA A 155 18.94 -7.12 -2.56
CA ALA A 155 18.50 -7.74 -1.31
C ALA A 155 17.12 -7.25 -0.81
N MET A 156 16.66 -6.10 -1.30
CA MET A 156 15.34 -5.54 -0.98
C MET A 156 14.30 -5.79 -2.08
N MET A 157 14.68 -6.46 -3.17
CA MET A 157 13.76 -6.71 -4.28
C MET A 157 13.04 -8.04 -4.07
N GLY A 158 11.71 -7.99 -3.93
CA GLY A 158 10.86 -9.17 -3.84
C GLY A 158 10.72 -9.83 -5.21
N GLU A 159 10.79 -11.17 -5.20
CA GLU A 159 10.63 -11.99 -6.41
C GLU A 159 9.74 -13.20 -6.13
N HIS A 160 9.21 -13.76 -7.20
CA HIS A 160 8.50 -15.03 -7.14
C HIS A 160 8.83 -15.89 -8.35
N VAL A 161 8.72 -17.19 -8.17
CA VAL A 161 8.78 -18.17 -9.26
C VAL A 161 7.34 -18.51 -9.63
N GLY A 162 6.91 -18.07 -10.80
CA GLY A 162 5.58 -18.36 -11.34
C GLY A 162 5.60 -19.48 -12.36
N ALA A 163 4.42 -19.92 -12.78
CA ALA A 163 4.29 -20.78 -13.95
C ALA A 163 4.73 -20.01 -15.21
N THR A 164 5.35 -20.72 -16.17
CA THR A 164 5.72 -20.13 -17.46
C THR A 164 4.45 -19.61 -18.16
N PRO A 165 4.38 -18.33 -18.55
CA PRO A 165 3.25 -17.81 -19.31
C PRO A 165 3.14 -18.50 -20.67
N ALA A 166 1.92 -18.66 -21.16
CA ALA A 166 1.68 -19.35 -22.43
C ALA A 166 2.25 -18.61 -23.66
N HIS A 167 2.63 -17.35 -23.53
CA HIS A 167 3.17 -16.50 -24.60
C HIS A 167 4.68 -16.28 -24.53
N SER A 168 5.36 -16.83 -23.54
CA SER A 168 6.83 -16.75 -23.45
C SER A 168 7.47 -17.84 -24.31
N THR A 169 7.52 -17.59 -25.60
CA THR A 169 8.27 -18.41 -26.57
C THR A 169 9.37 -17.60 -27.21
#